data_d24275b0444bf2adfd7b13642d7f62d2
#
_entry.id   d24275b0444bf2adfd7b13642d7f62d2
#
_cell.length_a   1.000
_cell.length_b   1.000
_cell.length_c   1.000
_cell.angle_alpha   90.00
_cell.angle_beta   90.00
_cell.angle_gamma   90.00
#
_symmetry.space_group_name_H-M   'P 1'
#
loop_
_entity.id
_entity.type
_entity.pdbx_description
1 polymer ?
#
loop_
_entity_poly.entity_id
_entity_poly.type
_entity_poly.pdbx_seq_one_letter_code
_entity_poly.pdbx_strand_id
1 'polypeptide(L)'
;MGNKEYKTSEEVKQRAEEAIGHSFKEIFELSQKYQQENGLKEKHGKGDIGQAYEEGWFNYACNEEAEPDFKDADIELKVTPFLINSRGYRAKERLSLGKINYRDENWNKYEESRFWTKNHHLLVMYYQYIKGVKREKFSVEKVDEILLEELPERDQMIIQHDWEKIARYVKAGKAHELSERDFMYLSPARKGSGGDEKVKYNDKYPKAKPRAYSFKKSYMTKLFNERMLTLEEISYALPGTVLLKEKEFDDILIETLKPYFGRTVESLKNEFPNYRSGYSEKNDIVKQIYKSENDLEETDEFQKANYKLRTLTVDEKGTPTQDMSFSAFDFDGLLKEKNWTESIVYDEMVDSKFLLVIFSKNAKGQEILNNALIWYIPKKDVNKVKDVWKEARKVIKNGIKLQQKLSHNKAGRLIFVYKNNFPKSNFSKVAHVRNKAGESEYFCENANSVKLKNPAEVITLKEIPEELKDTPIPTGEYMTKQCFWFDKKYMKQQIKNFIKLY
;
A
#
# COMPACT_ATOMS: atom_id res chain seq x y z
N MET A 1 -21.69 38.46 10.14
CA MET A 1 -22.69 37.46 10.59
C MET A 1 -22.04 36.61 11.64
N GLY A 2 -22.72 36.26 12.75
CA GLY A 2 -22.13 35.36 13.75
C GLY A 2 -21.95 33.94 13.18
N ASN A 3 -21.03 33.16 13.75
CA ASN A 3 -20.90 31.75 13.42
C ASN A 3 -22.24 31.03 13.55
N LYS A 4 -22.55 30.15 12.60
CA LYS A 4 -23.73 29.28 12.72
C LYS A 4 -23.42 28.22 13.79
N GLU A 5 -24.28 28.07 14.77
CA GLU A 5 -24.17 27.02 15.78
C GLU A 5 -24.78 25.73 15.23
N TYR A 6 -24.02 24.62 15.35
CA TYR A 6 -24.47 23.27 15.05
C TYR A 6 -24.45 22.48 16.35
N LYS A 7 -25.63 22.05 16.81
CA LYS A 7 -25.80 21.39 18.10
C LYS A 7 -25.87 19.87 18.03
N THR A 8 -26.15 19.36 16.86
CA THR A 8 -26.30 17.91 16.65
C THR A 8 -25.50 17.44 15.42
N SER A 9 -25.11 16.18 15.44
CA SER A 9 -24.43 15.53 14.31
C SER A 9 -25.30 15.54 13.06
N GLU A 10 -26.60 15.35 13.20
CA GLU A 10 -27.56 15.33 12.10
C GLU A 10 -27.61 16.68 11.36
N GLU A 11 -27.56 17.81 12.09
CA GLU A 11 -27.51 19.14 11.47
C GLU A 11 -26.25 19.35 10.62
N VAL A 12 -25.08 18.87 11.12
CA VAL A 12 -23.81 18.96 10.40
C VAL A 12 -23.86 18.05 9.18
N LYS A 13 -24.33 16.83 9.33
CA LYS A 13 -24.43 15.83 8.25
C LYS A 13 -25.36 16.30 7.14
N GLN A 14 -26.57 16.74 7.47
CA GLN A 14 -27.51 17.28 6.50
C GLN A 14 -26.89 18.45 5.72
N ARG A 15 -26.20 19.36 6.42
CA ARG A 15 -25.51 20.47 5.76
C ARG A 15 -24.38 20.01 4.86
N ALA A 16 -23.65 18.96 5.22
CA ALA A 16 -22.63 18.35 4.37
C ALA A 16 -23.22 17.70 3.12
N GLU A 17 -24.34 17.00 3.25
CA GLU A 17 -25.06 16.39 2.13
C GLU A 17 -25.57 17.42 1.14
N GLU A 18 -26.05 18.57 1.61
CA GLU A 18 -26.43 19.70 0.75
C GLU A 18 -25.26 20.24 -0.10
N ALA A 19 -24.00 20.00 0.32
CA ALA A 19 -22.81 20.41 -0.43
C ALA A 19 -22.51 19.52 -1.63
N ILE A 20 -23.17 18.37 -1.75
CA ILE A 20 -22.93 17.43 -2.86
C ILE A 20 -23.26 18.13 -4.19
N GLY A 21 -22.32 18.06 -5.14
CA GLY A 21 -22.43 18.65 -6.46
C GLY A 21 -22.02 20.12 -6.57
N HIS A 22 -21.88 20.84 -5.46
CA HIS A 22 -21.34 22.21 -5.48
C HIS A 22 -19.84 22.21 -5.80
N SER A 23 -19.43 23.03 -6.74
CA SER A 23 -18.04 23.11 -7.19
C SER A 23 -17.14 23.73 -6.12
N PHE A 24 -15.87 23.30 -6.07
CA PHE A 24 -14.90 23.92 -5.18
C PHE A 24 -14.70 25.42 -5.47
N LYS A 25 -14.98 25.87 -6.71
CA LYS A 25 -14.99 27.29 -7.03
C LYS A 25 -16.02 28.03 -6.19
N GLU A 26 -17.27 27.54 -6.16
CA GLU A 26 -18.34 28.13 -5.35
C GLU A 26 -17.98 28.13 -3.86
N ILE A 27 -17.42 27.03 -3.36
CA ILE A 27 -17.01 26.92 -1.96
C ILE A 27 -15.89 27.92 -1.61
N PHE A 28 -14.90 28.10 -2.50
CA PHE A 28 -13.85 29.10 -2.28
C PHE A 28 -14.40 30.55 -2.34
N GLU A 29 -15.34 30.84 -3.22
CA GLU A 29 -16.00 32.16 -3.28
C GLU A 29 -16.77 32.45 -1.98
N LEU A 30 -17.48 31.45 -1.43
CA LEU A 30 -18.16 31.57 -0.13
C LEU A 30 -17.16 31.77 1.01
N SER A 31 -16.05 31.04 1.03
CA SER A 31 -15.00 31.19 2.06
C SER A 31 -14.34 32.57 2.01
N GLN A 32 -14.04 33.10 0.82
CA GLN A 32 -13.49 34.44 0.66
C GLN A 32 -14.45 35.50 1.20
N LYS A 33 -15.76 35.38 0.91
CA LYS A 33 -16.78 36.26 1.44
C LYS A 33 -16.84 36.21 2.97
N TYR A 34 -16.84 35.01 3.55
CA TYR A 34 -16.80 34.81 4.98
C TYR A 34 -15.57 35.48 5.64
N GLN A 35 -14.37 35.27 5.04
CA GLN A 35 -13.12 35.86 5.53
C GLN A 35 -13.15 37.39 5.49
N GLN A 36 -13.66 37.98 4.41
CA GLN A 36 -13.83 39.46 4.29
C GLN A 36 -14.78 40.00 5.33
N GLU A 37 -15.95 39.37 5.53
CA GLU A 37 -16.96 39.79 6.50
C GLU A 37 -16.47 39.69 7.95
N ASN A 38 -15.57 38.76 8.26
CA ASN A 38 -15.01 38.52 9.59
C ASN A 38 -13.60 39.11 9.80
N GLY A 39 -13.05 39.86 8.82
CA GLY A 39 -11.75 40.50 8.93
C GLY A 39 -10.57 39.52 9.02
N LEU A 40 -10.72 38.31 8.48
CA LEU A 40 -9.72 37.27 8.49
C LEU A 40 -8.73 37.45 7.30
N LYS A 41 -7.48 37.08 7.51
CA LYS A 41 -6.49 37.03 6.39
C LYS A 41 -6.77 35.89 5.46
N GLU A 42 -6.77 36.16 4.17
CA GLU A 42 -6.79 35.09 3.16
C GLU A 42 -5.60 34.12 3.35
N LYS A 43 -5.90 32.85 3.53
CA LYS A 43 -4.89 31.78 3.60
C LYS A 43 -4.93 30.98 2.31
N HIS A 44 -3.85 30.98 1.57
CA HIS A 44 -3.67 30.17 0.36
C HIS A 44 -2.70 29.01 0.60
N GLY A 45 -3.12 27.75 0.44
CA GLY A 45 -2.27 26.58 0.59
C GLY A 45 -2.94 25.24 0.24
N LYS A 46 -2.24 24.12 0.40
CA LYS A 46 -2.74 22.77 0.05
C LYS A 46 -3.85 22.24 0.96
N GLY A 47 -4.08 22.85 2.12
CA GLY A 47 -5.09 22.45 3.11
C GLY A 47 -6.42 23.20 3.01
N ASP A 48 -6.56 24.08 2.03
CA ASP A 48 -7.59 25.12 1.99
C ASP A 48 -9.01 24.60 1.80
N ILE A 49 -9.20 23.39 1.27
CA ILE A 49 -10.56 22.93 0.94
C ILE A 49 -11.37 22.59 2.20
N GLY A 50 -10.76 21.96 3.20
CA GLY A 50 -11.43 21.72 4.50
C GLY A 50 -11.82 23.04 5.14
N GLN A 51 -10.87 23.96 5.30
CA GLN A 51 -11.12 25.31 5.80
C GLN A 51 -12.16 26.06 4.97
N ALA A 52 -12.13 25.96 3.64
CA ALA A 52 -13.12 26.61 2.80
C ALA A 52 -14.53 26.05 3.01
N TYR A 53 -14.67 24.75 3.30
CA TYR A 53 -15.96 24.18 3.68
C TYR A 53 -16.40 24.69 5.06
N GLU A 54 -15.55 24.66 6.07
CA GLU A 54 -15.88 25.15 7.41
C GLU A 54 -16.33 26.61 7.37
N GLU A 55 -15.51 27.52 6.81
CA GLU A 55 -15.78 28.96 6.74
C GLU A 55 -16.89 29.29 5.75
N GLY A 56 -16.78 28.79 4.51
CA GLY A 56 -17.68 29.21 3.42
C GLY A 56 -19.01 28.47 3.41
N TRP A 57 -19.00 27.17 3.55
CA TRP A 57 -20.22 26.37 3.45
C TRP A 57 -20.95 26.24 4.77
N PHE A 58 -20.22 25.89 5.83
CA PHE A 58 -20.80 25.76 7.17
C PHE A 58 -20.95 27.09 7.90
N ASN A 59 -20.30 28.15 7.42
CA ASN A 59 -20.28 29.45 8.09
C ASN A 59 -19.79 29.35 9.55
N TYR A 60 -18.73 28.59 9.77
CA TYR A 60 -18.15 28.22 11.05
C TYR A 60 -16.66 28.54 11.08
N ALA A 61 -16.19 29.18 12.17
CA ALA A 61 -14.77 29.55 12.26
C ALA A 61 -13.88 28.34 12.48
N CYS A 62 -12.84 28.21 11.65
CA CYS A 62 -11.82 27.17 11.86
C CYS A 62 -11.15 27.33 13.22
N ASN A 63 -10.99 26.22 13.94
CA ASN A 63 -10.20 26.18 15.16
C ASN A 63 -8.91 25.34 14.96
N GLU A 64 -7.86 25.64 15.73
CA GLU A 64 -6.63 24.85 15.78
C GLU A 64 -6.55 24.02 17.09
N GLU A 65 -7.64 23.86 17.80
CA GLU A 65 -7.71 23.26 19.12
C GLU A 65 -7.65 21.72 19.09
N ALA A 66 -7.59 21.15 20.28
CA ALA A 66 -7.58 19.70 20.45
C ALA A 66 -8.97 19.08 20.27
N GLU A 67 -10.00 19.91 20.22
CA GLU A 67 -11.40 19.53 20.11
C GLU A 67 -11.84 19.36 18.65
N PRO A 68 -12.95 18.66 18.40
CA PRO A 68 -13.54 18.52 17.07
C PRO A 68 -13.88 19.89 16.44
N ASP A 69 -13.96 19.93 15.10
CA ASP A 69 -14.26 21.17 14.36
C ASP A 69 -15.64 21.72 14.76
N PHE A 70 -16.65 20.88 14.90
CA PHE A 70 -17.98 21.25 15.41
C PHE A 70 -18.15 20.75 16.85
N LYS A 71 -17.68 21.55 17.80
CA LYS A 71 -17.56 21.18 19.21
C LYS A 71 -18.87 20.71 19.84
N ASP A 72 -19.98 21.49 19.66
CA ASP A 72 -21.26 21.17 20.28
C ASP A 72 -21.97 19.98 19.64
N ALA A 73 -21.63 19.65 18.40
CA ALA A 73 -22.10 18.48 17.68
C ALA A 73 -21.13 17.29 17.81
N ASP A 74 -19.95 17.50 18.42
CA ASP A 74 -18.90 16.51 18.62
C ASP A 74 -18.40 15.85 17.32
N ILE A 75 -18.25 16.65 16.25
CA ILE A 75 -17.86 16.17 14.91
C ILE A 75 -16.58 16.84 14.41
N GLU A 76 -15.66 16.04 13.96
CA GLU A 76 -14.48 16.45 13.18
C GLU A 76 -14.76 16.30 11.67
N LEU A 77 -14.67 17.40 10.93
CA LEU A 77 -14.87 17.42 9.49
C LEU A 77 -13.59 17.00 8.73
N LYS A 78 -13.74 16.16 7.75
CA LYS A 78 -12.66 15.79 6.83
C LYS A 78 -13.11 15.86 5.38
N VAL A 79 -12.29 16.48 4.52
CA VAL A 79 -12.51 16.49 3.07
C VAL A 79 -11.34 15.74 2.41
N THR A 80 -11.63 14.66 1.70
CA THR A 80 -10.60 13.77 1.17
C THR A 80 -10.89 13.29 -0.26
N PRO A 81 -9.86 13.17 -1.12
CA PRO A 81 -10.06 12.68 -2.47
C PRO A 81 -10.08 11.15 -2.57
N PHE A 82 -10.93 10.64 -3.44
CA PHE A 82 -10.82 9.29 -3.99
C PHE A 82 -10.49 9.34 -5.49
N LEU A 83 -10.09 8.23 -6.05
CA LEU A 83 -9.88 8.06 -7.49
C LEU A 83 -10.45 6.72 -7.96
N ILE A 84 -10.77 6.65 -9.24
CA ILE A 84 -11.19 5.41 -9.91
C ILE A 84 -10.09 5.02 -10.89
N ASN A 85 -9.63 3.79 -10.81
CA ASN A 85 -8.65 3.23 -11.74
C ASN A 85 -9.06 1.80 -12.16
N SER A 86 -8.17 1.08 -12.85
CA SER A 86 -8.43 -0.30 -13.29
C SER A 86 -8.71 -1.29 -12.14
N ARG A 87 -8.44 -0.92 -10.90
CA ARG A 87 -8.72 -1.70 -9.68
C ARG A 87 -9.96 -1.19 -8.92
N GLY A 88 -10.77 -0.33 -9.52
CA GLY A 88 -11.95 0.26 -8.89
C GLY A 88 -11.66 1.52 -8.07
N TYR A 89 -12.51 1.77 -7.09
CA TYR A 89 -12.42 2.92 -6.19
C TYR A 89 -11.27 2.78 -5.21
N ARG A 90 -10.49 3.86 -5.05
CA ARG A 90 -9.34 3.89 -4.13
C ARG A 90 -9.20 5.27 -3.48
N ALA A 91 -8.86 5.31 -2.21
CA ALA A 91 -8.41 6.56 -1.60
C ALA A 91 -7.17 7.07 -2.36
N LYS A 92 -7.13 8.35 -2.68
CA LYS A 92 -5.98 8.96 -3.36
C LYS A 92 -4.81 9.13 -2.40
N GLU A 93 -5.10 9.45 -1.15
CA GLU A 93 -4.11 9.72 -0.10
C GLU A 93 -4.60 9.17 1.26
N ARG A 94 -3.72 9.23 2.26
CA ARG A 94 -4.07 8.95 3.65
C ARG A 94 -5.01 10.02 4.20
N LEU A 95 -5.85 9.68 5.16
CA LEU A 95 -6.68 10.64 5.87
C LEU A 95 -5.92 11.18 7.09
N SER A 96 -5.65 12.48 7.12
CA SER A 96 -4.97 13.14 8.25
C SER A 96 -5.94 13.43 9.39
N LEU A 97 -5.59 12.99 10.61
CA LEU A 97 -6.41 13.05 11.83
C LEU A 97 -5.81 13.98 12.90
N GLY A 98 -5.09 15.01 12.47
CA GLY A 98 -4.52 16.00 13.37
C GLY A 98 -3.05 15.75 13.75
N LYS A 99 -2.40 16.77 14.30
CA LYS A 99 -0.99 16.72 14.72
C LYS A 99 -0.81 15.85 15.97
N ILE A 100 0.27 15.06 16.01
CA ILE A 100 0.73 14.42 17.23
C ILE A 100 1.49 15.45 18.05
N ASN A 101 0.94 15.83 19.20
CA ASN A 101 1.59 16.73 20.14
C ASN A 101 2.37 15.90 21.18
N TYR A 102 3.67 15.72 20.96
CA TYR A 102 4.50 14.89 21.83
C TYR A 102 4.61 15.38 23.29
N ARG A 103 4.21 16.63 23.61
CA ARG A 103 4.34 17.23 24.94
C ARG A 103 3.07 17.16 25.77
N ASP A 104 1.94 17.42 25.12
CA ASP A 104 0.69 17.77 25.81
C ASP A 104 -0.39 16.68 25.69
N GLU A 105 -0.04 15.53 25.10
CA GLU A 105 -0.99 14.45 24.87
C GLU A 105 -1.10 13.53 26.09
N ASN A 106 -2.31 13.10 26.46
CA ASN A 106 -2.51 12.04 27.44
C ASN A 106 -2.16 10.68 26.81
N TRP A 107 -0.95 10.20 27.10
CA TRP A 107 -0.44 8.93 26.58
C TRP A 107 -0.81 7.71 27.45
N ASN A 108 -1.67 7.87 28.44
CA ASN A 108 -1.95 6.80 29.38
C ASN A 108 -3.16 5.99 29.01
N LYS A 109 -4.19 6.60 28.43
CA LYS A 109 -5.45 5.95 28.09
C LYS A 109 -5.95 6.41 26.73
N TYR A 110 -6.34 5.46 25.90
CA TYR A 110 -6.74 5.70 24.52
C TYR A 110 -7.97 6.61 24.43
N GLU A 111 -9.00 6.30 25.19
CA GLU A 111 -10.28 7.02 25.19
C GLU A 111 -10.20 8.44 25.81
N GLU A 112 -9.13 8.74 26.54
CA GLU A 112 -8.85 10.06 27.10
C GLU A 112 -7.80 10.83 26.30
N SER A 113 -7.32 10.25 25.20
CA SER A 113 -6.29 10.84 24.36
C SER A 113 -6.84 11.96 23.48
N ARG A 114 -5.96 12.91 23.13
CA ARG A 114 -6.28 13.93 22.13
C ARG A 114 -6.72 13.33 20.77
N PHE A 115 -6.18 12.16 20.43
CA PHE A 115 -6.59 11.46 19.22
C PHE A 115 -8.07 11.08 19.30
N TRP A 116 -8.49 10.43 20.36
CA TRP A 116 -9.87 10.01 20.57
C TRP A 116 -10.79 11.23 20.63
N THR A 117 -10.54 12.17 21.55
CA THR A 117 -11.36 13.38 21.75
C THR A 117 -11.64 14.11 20.43
N LYS A 118 -10.65 14.15 19.52
CA LYS A 118 -10.81 14.87 18.25
C LYS A 118 -11.41 14.03 17.13
N ASN A 119 -11.27 12.70 17.16
CA ASN A 119 -11.51 11.89 15.96
C ASN A 119 -12.46 10.71 16.16
N HIS A 120 -13.01 10.49 17.35
CA HIS A 120 -13.92 9.37 17.55
C HIS A 120 -15.19 9.49 16.70
N HIS A 121 -15.57 10.72 16.31
CA HIS A 121 -16.70 11.00 15.43
C HIS A 121 -16.25 11.85 14.23
N LEU A 122 -16.16 11.24 13.07
CA LEU A 122 -15.71 11.88 11.83
C LEU A 122 -16.87 12.05 10.86
N LEU A 123 -16.96 13.20 10.23
CA LEU A 123 -17.77 13.44 9.03
C LEU A 123 -16.83 13.60 7.85
N VAL A 124 -16.85 12.64 6.92
CA VAL A 124 -15.91 12.60 5.81
C VAL A 124 -16.62 12.92 4.50
N MET A 125 -16.21 14.00 3.87
CA MET A 125 -16.71 14.45 2.57
C MET A 125 -15.72 13.98 1.48
N TYR A 126 -16.18 13.14 0.56
CA TYR A 126 -15.37 12.57 -0.50
C TYR A 126 -15.59 13.28 -1.83
N TYR A 127 -14.49 13.60 -2.54
CA TYR A 127 -14.53 14.11 -3.90
C TYR A 127 -13.70 13.27 -4.87
N GLN A 128 -14.16 13.13 -6.11
CA GLN A 128 -13.40 12.39 -7.12
C GLN A 128 -12.25 13.23 -7.66
N TYR A 129 -11.03 12.74 -7.47
CA TYR A 129 -9.86 13.34 -8.09
C TYR A 129 -9.69 12.83 -9.53
N ILE A 130 -9.78 13.76 -10.49
CA ILE A 130 -9.56 13.49 -11.91
C ILE A 130 -8.29 14.23 -12.36
N LYS A 131 -7.33 13.49 -12.85
CA LYS A 131 -6.04 14.04 -13.25
C LYS A 131 -6.16 14.98 -14.45
N GLY A 132 -5.54 16.17 -14.32
CA GLY A 132 -5.58 17.20 -15.36
C GLY A 132 -6.79 18.13 -15.28
N VAL A 133 -7.76 17.82 -14.44
CA VAL A 133 -8.87 18.73 -14.12
C VAL A 133 -8.38 19.76 -13.10
N LYS A 134 -8.76 21.03 -13.29
CA LYS A 134 -8.46 22.10 -12.34
C LYS A 134 -9.22 21.86 -11.04
N ARG A 135 -8.60 22.20 -9.90
CA ARG A 135 -9.14 21.96 -8.56
C ARG A 135 -10.52 22.61 -8.35
N GLU A 136 -10.72 23.76 -8.90
CA GLU A 136 -11.97 24.53 -8.79
C GLU A 136 -13.19 23.82 -9.41
N LYS A 137 -12.94 22.82 -10.27
CA LYS A 137 -13.99 22.03 -10.94
C LYS A 137 -14.40 20.78 -10.18
N PHE A 138 -13.71 20.41 -9.10
CA PHE A 138 -14.11 19.29 -8.27
C PHE A 138 -15.34 19.67 -7.42
N SER A 139 -16.09 18.67 -7.02
CA SER A 139 -17.22 18.78 -6.09
C SER A 139 -17.22 17.60 -5.16
N VAL A 140 -17.79 17.75 -3.97
CA VAL A 140 -18.08 16.62 -3.09
C VAL A 140 -19.13 15.74 -3.77
N GLU A 141 -18.90 14.43 -3.74
CA GLU A 141 -19.80 13.45 -4.36
C GLU A 141 -20.46 12.53 -3.32
N LYS A 142 -19.82 12.35 -2.17
CA LYS A 142 -20.30 11.47 -1.10
C LYS A 142 -19.94 12.04 0.26
N VAL A 143 -20.83 11.80 1.21
CA VAL A 143 -20.64 12.12 2.64
C VAL A 143 -20.76 10.82 3.43
N ASP A 144 -19.88 10.61 4.40
CA ASP A 144 -19.89 9.45 5.29
C ASP A 144 -19.65 9.90 6.73
N GLU A 145 -20.46 9.40 7.64
CA GLU A 145 -20.33 9.62 9.07
C GLU A 145 -19.72 8.35 9.69
N ILE A 146 -18.58 8.52 10.37
CA ILE A 146 -17.80 7.41 10.92
C ILE A 146 -17.65 7.62 12.42
N LEU A 147 -18.32 6.78 13.22
CA LEU A 147 -18.06 6.66 14.65
C LEU A 147 -17.07 5.52 14.86
N LEU A 148 -15.93 5.79 15.53
CA LEU A 148 -14.89 4.79 15.73
C LEU A 148 -15.37 3.62 16.58
N GLU A 149 -16.29 3.85 17.51
CA GLU A 149 -16.94 2.83 18.34
C GLU A 149 -17.93 1.94 17.58
N GLU A 150 -18.40 2.37 16.40
CA GLU A 150 -19.31 1.60 15.54
C GLU A 150 -18.57 0.81 14.45
N LEU A 151 -17.26 1.01 14.31
CA LEU A 151 -16.45 0.19 13.44
C LEU A 151 -16.47 -1.28 13.90
N PRO A 152 -16.19 -2.24 13.01
CA PRO A 152 -16.00 -3.63 13.42
C PRO A 152 -15.04 -3.74 14.63
N GLU A 153 -15.37 -4.56 15.63
CA GLU A 153 -14.58 -4.73 16.87
C GLU A 153 -13.07 -4.93 16.55
N ARG A 154 -12.78 -5.64 15.49
CA ARG A 154 -11.43 -5.90 15.01
C ARG A 154 -10.70 -4.63 14.57
N ASP A 155 -11.40 -3.76 13.87
CA ASP A 155 -10.82 -2.47 13.43
C ASP A 155 -10.54 -1.56 14.62
N GLN A 156 -11.48 -1.50 15.57
CA GLN A 156 -11.32 -0.73 16.80
C GLN A 156 -10.06 -1.17 17.55
N MET A 157 -9.87 -2.49 17.76
CA MET A 157 -8.70 -3.04 18.44
C MET A 157 -7.39 -2.71 17.72
N ILE A 158 -7.34 -2.85 16.41
CA ILE A 158 -6.13 -2.57 15.63
C ILE A 158 -5.79 -1.09 15.66
N ILE A 159 -6.79 -0.19 15.57
CA ILE A 159 -6.60 1.26 15.69
C ILE A 159 -6.06 1.61 17.09
N GLN A 160 -6.63 1.03 18.15
CA GLN A 160 -6.17 1.22 19.52
C GLN A 160 -4.73 0.73 19.69
N HIS A 161 -4.37 -0.46 19.21
CA HIS A 161 -2.99 -0.99 19.26
C HIS A 161 -2.00 -0.09 18.53
N ASP A 162 -2.38 0.44 17.38
CA ASP A 162 -1.54 1.39 16.65
C ASP A 162 -1.33 2.67 17.46
N TRP A 163 -2.37 3.21 18.11
CA TRP A 163 -2.23 4.37 18.98
C TRP A 163 -1.35 4.05 20.20
N GLU A 164 -1.57 2.94 20.90
CA GLU A 164 -0.78 2.50 22.04
C GLU A 164 0.70 2.31 21.68
N LYS A 165 0.95 1.81 20.47
CA LYS A 165 2.31 1.69 19.94
C LYS A 165 2.96 3.06 19.75
N ILE A 166 2.24 4.06 19.23
CA ILE A 166 2.73 5.44 19.16
C ILE A 166 3.04 5.94 20.58
N ALA A 167 2.11 5.76 21.51
CA ALA A 167 2.27 6.16 22.92
C ALA A 167 3.52 5.53 23.55
N ARG A 168 3.77 4.23 23.36
CA ARG A 168 4.98 3.55 23.85
C ARG A 168 6.26 4.18 23.30
N TYR A 169 6.33 4.52 22.01
CA TYR A 169 7.48 5.19 21.41
C TYR A 169 7.73 6.58 22.02
N VAL A 170 6.67 7.36 22.22
CA VAL A 170 6.78 8.72 22.79
C VAL A 170 7.19 8.66 24.26
N LYS A 171 6.54 7.82 25.07
CA LYS A 171 6.89 7.62 26.51
C LYS A 171 8.34 7.15 26.68
N ALA A 172 8.83 6.28 25.83
CA ALA A 172 10.20 5.77 25.86
C ALA A 172 11.24 6.77 25.32
N GLY A 173 10.84 7.99 24.91
CA GLY A 173 11.76 8.97 24.32
C GLY A 173 12.21 8.63 22.90
N LYS A 174 11.52 7.73 22.22
CA LYS A 174 11.86 7.18 20.91
C LYS A 174 10.99 7.72 19.78
N ALA A 175 10.32 8.84 19.95
CA ALA A 175 9.48 9.43 18.89
C ALA A 175 10.25 9.69 17.57
N HIS A 176 11.56 9.86 17.62
CA HIS A 176 12.43 10.01 16.46
C HIS A 176 12.56 8.72 15.61
N GLU A 177 12.29 7.55 16.21
CA GLU A 177 12.32 6.24 15.55
C GLU A 177 10.99 5.90 14.86
N LEU A 178 9.88 6.60 15.17
CA LEU A 178 8.57 6.34 14.58
C LEU A 178 8.63 6.22 13.06
N SER A 179 8.02 5.18 12.53
CA SER A 179 7.91 4.92 11.09
C SER A 179 6.49 4.48 10.74
N GLU A 180 5.85 5.08 9.74
CA GLU A 180 4.50 4.76 9.29
C GLU A 180 4.31 3.28 8.93
N ARG A 181 5.39 2.61 8.54
CA ARG A 181 5.38 1.20 8.11
C ARG A 181 5.18 0.21 9.24
N ASP A 182 5.49 0.63 10.48
CA ASP A 182 5.39 -0.23 11.66
C ASP A 182 3.94 -0.36 12.18
N PHE A 183 3.01 0.30 11.52
CA PHE A 183 1.60 0.43 11.92
C PHE A 183 0.67 -0.20 10.89
N MET A 184 -0.55 -0.56 11.30
CA MET A 184 -1.52 -1.24 10.43
C MET A 184 -2.53 -0.28 9.80
N TYR A 185 -3.39 0.35 10.58
CA TYR A 185 -4.49 1.22 10.13
C TYR A 185 -4.23 2.68 10.46
N LEU A 186 -3.87 2.98 11.72
CA LEU A 186 -3.52 4.30 12.19
C LEU A 186 -2.00 4.44 12.22
N SER A 187 -1.45 5.47 11.57
CA SER A 187 0.00 5.63 11.46
C SER A 187 0.46 7.06 11.79
N PRO A 188 1.68 7.24 12.35
CA PRO A 188 2.26 8.54 12.60
C PRO A 188 2.89 9.12 11.33
N ALA A 189 2.07 9.64 10.43
CA ALA A 189 2.50 10.19 9.16
C ALA A 189 3.35 11.45 9.33
N ARG A 190 4.32 11.68 8.43
CA ARG A 190 5.10 12.93 8.44
C ARG A 190 4.21 14.10 8.06
N LYS A 191 4.34 15.22 8.79
CA LYS A 191 3.68 16.47 8.52
C LYS A 191 4.68 17.53 8.02
N GLY A 192 4.30 18.31 7.01
CA GLY A 192 5.11 19.40 6.44
C GLY A 192 5.94 18.99 5.22
N SER A 193 6.21 19.97 4.36
CA SER A 193 7.01 19.84 3.13
C SER A 193 8.53 20.01 3.37
N GLY A 194 8.92 20.54 4.54
CA GLY A 194 10.32 20.73 4.94
C GLY A 194 10.95 19.42 5.40
N GLY A 195 11.89 18.89 4.63
CA GLY A 195 12.41 17.51 4.76
C GLY A 195 13.03 17.13 6.11
N ASP A 196 13.62 18.06 6.87
CA ASP A 196 14.44 17.72 8.04
C ASP A 196 14.15 18.54 9.31
N GLU A 197 13.12 19.35 9.32
CA GLU A 197 12.70 20.07 10.52
C GLU A 197 12.36 19.06 11.65
N LYS A 198 12.97 19.25 12.82
CA LYS A 198 12.78 18.40 13.99
C LYS A 198 12.27 19.21 15.16
N VAL A 199 11.25 18.70 15.81
CA VAL A 199 10.64 19.30 16.99
C VAL A 199 11.29 18.76 18.25
N LYS A 200 11.67 19.65 19.17
CA LYS A 200 12.10 19.31 20.53
C LYS A 200 10.84 19.13 21.40
N TYR A 201 10.66 17.96 21.96
CA TYR A 201 9.48 17.65 22.79
C TYR A 201 9.84 17.34 24.25
N ASN A 202 11.11 17.07 24.53
CA ASN A 202 11.66 16.92 25.87
C ASN A 202 13.16 17.23 25.83
N ASP A 203 13.71 17.79 26.90
CA ASP A 203 15.12 18.17 26.94
C ASP A 203 16.09 16.98 27.03
N LYS A 204 15.56 15.85 27.52
CA LYS A 204 16.34 14.61 27.70
C LYS A 204 16.33 13.71 26.44
N TYR A 205 15.43 13.97 25.47
CA TYR A 205 15.21 13.07 24.35
C TYR A 205 15.64 13.67 23.01
N PRO A 206 16.04 12.85 22.03
CA PRO A 206 16.35 13.33 20.69
C PRO A 206 15.16 14.03 20.04
N LYS A 207 15.44 15.11 19.30
CA LYS A 207 14.40 15.80 18.52
C LYS A 207 13.75 14.84 17.52
N ALA A 208 12.41 14.85 17.42
CA ALA A 208 11.62 14.04 16.52
C ALA A 208 11.06 14.86 15.36
N LYS A 209 10.74 14.20 14.24
CA LYS A 209 10.06 14.86 13.11
C LYS A 209 8.61 15.17 13.47
N PRO A 210 8.04 16.30 13.02
CA PRO A 210 6.62 16.57 13.17
C PRO A 210 5.80 15.47 12.48
N ARG A 211 4.80 14.97 13.19
CA ARG A 211 3.92 13.91 12.69
C ARG A 211 2.45 14.24 12.93
N ALA A 212 1.59 13.59 12.16
CA ALA A 212 0.17 13.59 12.35
C ALA A 212 -0.33 12.15 12.46
N TYR A 213 -1.37 11.93 13.24
CA TYR A 213 -2.19 10.73 13.11
C TYR A 213 -2.77 10.68 11.71
N SER A 214 -2.79 9.52 11.10
CA SER A 214 -3.38 9.36 9.78
C SER A 214 -3.87 7.94 9.59
N PHE A 215 -5.09 7.76 9.11
CA PHE A 215 -5.48 6.48 8.56
C PHE A 215 -4.73 6.24 7.26
N LYS A 216 -4.20 5.03 7.09
CA LYS A 216 -3.47 4.65 5.88
C LYS A 216 -4.36 4.66 4.65
N LYS A 217 -3.76 4.89 3.49
CA LYS A 217 -4.45 4.88 2.19
C LYS A 217 -5.16 3.55 1.91
N SER A 218 -4.53 2.41 2.27
CA SER A 218 -5.13 1.08 2.14
C SER A 218 -6.37 0.92 3.01
N TYR A 219 -6.28 1.32 4.28
CA TYR A 219 -7.41 1.32 5.20
C TYR A 219 -8.58 2.17 4.67
N MET A 220 -8.30 3.41 4.30
CA MET A 220 -9.31 4.32 3.73
C MET A 220 -9.91 3.79 2.42
N THR A 221 -9.12 3.08 1.61
CA THR A 221 -9.62 2.46 0.37
C THR A 221 -10.64 1.37 0.69
N LYS A 222 -10.32 0.48 1.62
CA LYS A 222 -11.21 -0.62 2.00
C LYS A 222 -12.46 -0.09 2.71
N LEU A 223 -12.28 0.82 3.68
CA LEU A 223 -13.37 1.45 4.41
C LEU A 223 -14.36 2.17 3.48
N PHE A 224 -13.85 2.96 2.50
CA PHE A 224 -14.68 3.61 1.50
C PHE A 224 -15.50 2.59 0.69
N ASN A 225 -14.86 1.51 0.22
CA ASN A 225 -15.55 0.49 -0.56
C ASN A 225 -16.62 -0.22 0.28
N GLU A 226 -16.33 -0.57 1.52
CA GLU A 226 -17.27 -1.23 2.44
C GLU A 226 -18.51 -0.36 2.74
N ARG A 227 -18.32 0.93 2.92
CA ARG A 227 -19.40 1.84 3.34
C ARG A 227 -20.16 2.48 2.18
N MET A 228 -19.52 2.65 1.01
CA MET A 228 -20.09 3.36 -0.13
C MET A 228 -20.56 2.44 -1.25
N LEU A 229 -20.14 1.19 -1.27
CA LEU A 229 -20.53 0.18 -2.25
C LEU A 229 -21.26 -0.95 -1.55
N THR A 230 -22.18 -1.61 -2.26
CA THR A 230 -22.88 -2.80 -1.73
C THR A 230 -21.86 -3.93 -1.55
N LEU A 231 -21.77 -4.47 -0.33
CA LEU A 231 -20.68 -5.33 0.09
C LEU A 231 -20.74 -6.75 -0.46
N GLU A 232 -19.55 -7.27 -0.81
CA GLU A 232 -19.23 -8.68 -0.82
C GLU A 232 -19.05 -9.19 0.63
N GLU A 233 -19.15 -10.50 0.82
CA GLU A 233 -18.96 -11.16 2.12
C GLU A 233 -17.55 -10.90 2.65
N ILE A 234 -17.44 -10.39 3.90
CA ILE A 234 -16.15 -10.05 4.51
C ILE A 234 -15.49 -11.33 5.01
N SER A 235 -14.29 -11.62 4.51
CA SER A 235 -13.44 -12.71 4.95
C SER A 235 -12.28 -12.19 5.80
N TYR A 236 -11.95 -12.92 6.87
CA TYR A 236 -10.89 -12.55 7.80
C TYR A 236 -9.71 -13.52 7.75
N ALA A 237 -8.49 -13.00 7.99
CA ALA A 237 -7.27 -13.81 8.06
C ALA A 237 -7.23 -14.66 9.34
N LEU A 238 -7.79 -14.17 10.43
CA LEU A 238 -7.80 -14.82 11.73
C LEU A 238 -9.23 -15.13 12.20
N PRO A 239 -9.51 -16.32 12.75
CA PRO A 239 -10.79 -16.63 13.34
C PRO A 239 -10.99 -15.85 14.66
N GLY A 240 -11.98 -14.98 14.72
CA GLY A 240 -12.35 -14.23 15.93
C GLY A 240 -11.37 -13.10 16.31
N THR A 241 -11.69 -12.39 17.40
CA THR A 241 -10.96 -11.20 17.87
C THR A 241 -10.21 -11.44 19.19
N VAL A 242 -10.35 -12.61 19.80
CA VAL A 242 -9.80 -12.89 21.14
C VAL A 242 -8.30 -12.64 21.25
N LEU A 243 -7.53 -13.08 20.25
CA LEU A 243 -6.08 -12.89 20.23
C LEU A 243 -5.67 -11.41 20.07
N LEU A 244 -6.48 -10.62 19.37
CA LEU A 244 -6.25 -9.20 19.19
C LEU A 244 -6.41 -8.40 20.50
N LYS A 245 -7.09 -8.93 21.52
CA LYS A 245 -7.19 -8.29 22.84
C LYS A 245 -5.85 -8.23 23.57
N GLU A 246 -4.94 -9.13 23.25
CA GLU A 246 -3.70 -9.32 24.00
C GLU A 246 -2.43 -9.02 23.19
N LYS A 247 -2.50 -9.10 21.85
CA LYS A 247 -1.32 -9.08 20.97
C LYS A 247 -1.53 -8.23 19.73
N GLU A 248 -0.44 -7.65 19.23
CA GLU A 248 -0.44 -7.00 17.92
C GLU A 248 -0.64 -8.04 16.80
N PHE A 249 -1.29 -7.64 15.71
CA PHE A 249 -1.59 -8.52 14.58
C PHE A 249 -0.31 -9.14 13.96
N ASP A 250 0.77 -8.38 13.85
CA ASP A 250 2.07 -8.87 13.35
C ASP A 250 2.57 -10.06 14.17
N ASP A 251 2.46 -9.98 15.51
CA ASP A 251 2.88 -11.04 16.42
C ASP A 251 1.98 -12.28 16.28
N ILE A 252 0.67 -12.08 16.16
CA ILE A 252 -0.27 -13.17 15.97
C ILE A 252 0.04 -13.93 14.68
N LEU A 253 0.33 -13.21 13.57
CA LEU A 253 0.69 -13.85 12.31
C LEU A 253 1.90 -14.77 12.46
N ILE A 254 2.95 -14.31 13.13
CA ILE A 254 4.15 -15.13 13.33
C ILE A 254 3.91 -16.27 14.32
N GLU A 255 3.21 -16.01 15.43
CA GLU A 255 2.94 -17.03 16.45
C GLU A 255 2.07 -18.17 15.94
N THR A 256 1.13 -17.88 15.05
CA THR A 256 0.27 -18.91 14.41
C THR A 256 1.13 -19.89 13.58
N LEU A 257 2.22 -19.43 12.97
CA LEU A 257 3.11 -20.28 12.19
C LEU A 257 4.18 -21.02 13.03
N LYS A 258 4.54 -20.50 14.23
CA LYS A 258 5.61 -21.07 15.07
C LYS A 258 5.49 -22.58 15.36
N PRO A 259 4.30 -23.14 15.65
CA PRO A 259 4.14 -24.58 15.91
C PRO A 259 4.54 -25.48 14.72
N TYR A 260 4.58 -24.92 13.52
CA TYR A 260 4.88 -25.62 12.28
C TYR A 260 6.33 -25.47 11.82
N PHE A 261 7.15 -24.66 12.50
CA PHE A 261 8.57 -24.50 12.17
C PHE A 261 9.33 -25.80 12.38
N GLY A 262 10.17 -26.17 11.40
CA GLY A 262 10.91 -27.41 11.35
C GLY A 262 10.14 -28.62 10.79
N ARG A 263 8.81 -28.50 10.61
CA ARG A 263 8.00 -29.55 10.03
C ARG A 263 8.22 -29.65 8.52
N THR A 264 8.24 -30.87 8.01
CA THR A 264 8.40 -31.13 6.58
C THR A 264 7.17 -30.71 5.80
N VAL A 265 7.37 -30.23 4.57
CA VAL A 265 6.27 -29.90 3.66
C VAL A 265 5.36 -31.10 3.45
N GLU A 266 5.92 -32.31 3.39
CA GLU A 266 5.14 -33.55 3.29
C GLU A 266 4.22 -33.76 4.51
N SER A 267 4.74 -33.56 5.73
CA SER A 267 3.92 -33.61 6.95
C SER A 267 2.80 -32.56 6.95
N LEU A 268 3.10 -31.36 6.46
CA LEU A 268 2.11 -30.27 6.36
C LEU A 268 1.02 -30.59 5.33
N LYS A 269 1.39 -31.18 4.18
CA LYS A 269 0.42 -31.64 3.18
C LYS A 269 -0.55 -32.68 3.70
N ASN A 270 -0.08 -33.57 4.54
CA ASN A 270 -0.94 -34.61 5.15
C ASN A 270 -1.95 -33.99 6.14
N GLU A 271 -1.56 -32.94 6.85
CA GLU A 271 -2.44 -32.24 7.77
C GLU A 271 -3.36 -31.23 7.06
N PHE A 272 -2.89 -30.60 5.99
CA PHE A 272 -3.58 -29.59 5.22
C PHE A 272 -3.73 -30.00 3.75
N PRO A 273 -4.66 -30.91 3.42
CA PRO A 273 -4.71 -31.57 2.12
C PRO A 273 -5.30 -30.71 0.98
N ASN A 274 -5.97 -29.59 1.30
CA ASN A 274 -6.66 -28.76 0.30
C ASN A 274 -5.72 -27.73 -0.34
N TYR A 275 -4.73 -28.17 -1.12
CA TYR A 275 -3.77 -27.31 -1.81
C TYR A 275 -3.75 -27.57 -3.32
N ARG A 276 -3.50 -26.51 -4.08
CA ARG A 276 -3.22 -26.61 -5.51
C ARG A 276 -1.75 -27.02 -5.69
N SER A 277 -1.51 -28.12 -6.40
CA SER A 277 -0.14 -28.55 -6.68
C SER A 277 0.65 -27.53 -7.51
N GLY A 278 1.96 -27.45 -7.31
CA GLY A 278 2.85 -26.55 -8.02
C GLY A 278 3.12 -25.22 -7.32
N TYR A 279 3.09 -24.10 -8.05
CA TYR A 279 3.53 -22.81 -7.54
C TYR A 279 2.73 -22.30 -6.32
N SER A 280 1.44 -22.61 -6.26
CA SER A 280 0.55 -22.13 -5.18
C SER A 280 0.55 -23.01 -3.94
N GLU A 281 1.14 -24.22 -3.99
CA GLU A 281 1.07 -25.24 -2.95
C GLU A 281 1.41 -24.72 -1.55
N LYS A 282 2.53 -24.02 -1.43
CA LYS A 282 2.98 -23.48 -0.14
C LYS A 282 2.08 -22.35 0.39
N ASN A 283 1.57 -21.53 -0.51
CA ASN A 283 0.62 -20.48 -0.13
C ASN A 283 -0.69 -21.08 0.38
N ASP A 284 -1.18 -22.13 -0.27
CA ASP A 284 -2.40 -22.81 0.13
C ASP A 284 -2.26 -23.53 1.48
N ILE A 285 -1.09 -24.14 1.75
CA ILE A 285 -0.77 -24.71 3.06
C ILE A 285 -0.75 -23.62 4.14
N VAL A 286 -0.09 -22.51 3.89
CA VAL A 286 -0.04 -21.36 4.82
C VAL A 286 -1.44 -20.83 5.08
N LYS A 287 -2.26 -20.67 4.04
CA LYS A 287 -3.66 -20.25 4.15
C LYS A 287 -4.45 -21.17 5.10
N GLN A 288 -4.31 -22.48 4.97
CA GLN A 288 -5.01 -23.45 5.82
C GLN A 288 -4.53 -23.41 7.27
N ILE A 289 -3.25 -23.14 7.52
CA ILE A 289 -2.73 -22.95 8.88
C ILE A 289 -3.46 -21.78 9.57
N TYR A 290 -3.77 -20.69 8.83
CA TYR A 290 -4.57 -19.58 9.35
C TYR A 290 -6.08 -19.87 9.38
N LYS A 291 -6.53 -21.02 8.88
CA LYS A 291 -7.95 -21.38 8.75
C LYS A 291 -8.76 -20.36 7.93
N SER A 292 -8.11 -19.69 6.99
CA SER A 292 -8.76 -18.73 6.10
C SER A 292 -9.49 -19.46 4.97
N GLU A 293 -10.71 -19.06 4.68
CA GLU A 293 -11.51 -19.61 3.56
C GLU A 293 -11.02 -19.07 2.21
N ASN A 294 -10.66 -17.78 2.18
CA ASN A 294 -10.15 -17.09 0.99
C ASN A 294 -8.61 -16.99 1.00
N ASP A 295 -8.03 -16.58 -0.11
CA ASP A 295 -6.60 -16.25 -0.15
C ASP A 295 -6.31 -15.15 0.87
N LEU A 296 -5.22 -15.26 1.64
CA LEU A 296 -4.92 -14.31 2.72
C LEU A 296 -4.87 -12.85 2.25
N GLU A 297 -4.41 -12.61 1.03
CA GLU A 297 -4.37 -11.24 0.45
C GLU A 297 -5.77 -10.67 0.14
N GLU A 298 -6.82 -11.51 0.13
CA GLU A 298 -8.22 -11.11 -0.05
C GLU A 298 -8.94 -10.87 1.27
N THR A 299 -8.33 -11.24 2.39
CA THR A 299 -8.90 -11.03 3.72
C THR A 299 -8.86 -9.56 4.13
N ASP A 300 -9.76 -9.19 5.01
CA ASP A 300 -10.00 -7.81 5.42
C ASP A 300 -8.75 -7.15 6.01
N GLU A 301 -8.11 -7.80 6.97
CA GLU A 301 -6.91 -7.26 7.64
C GLU A 301 -5.74 -7.11 6.67
N PHE A 302 -5.57 -8.07 5.74
CA PHE A 302 -4.50 -7.99 4.74
C PHE A 302 -4.74 -6.83 3.77
N GLN A 303 -5.98 -6.60 3.34
CA GLN A 303 -6.32 -5.50 2.44
C GLN A 303 -6.21 -4.14 3.15
N LYS A 304 -6.76 -4.01 4.36
CA LYS A 304 -6.73 -2.76 5.15
C LYS A 304 -5.30 -2.33 5.49
N ALA A 305 -4.45 -3.28 5.87
CA ALA A 305 -3.05 -3.00 6.22
C ALA A 305 -2.06 -3.11 5.05
N ASN A 306 -2.53 -3.47 3.84
CA ASN A 306 -1.73 -3.73 2.64
C ASN A 306 -0.67 -4.81 2.86
N TYR A 307 -1.08 -5.95 3.44
CA TYR A 307 -0.23 -7.14 3.56
C TYR A 307 -0.18 -7.95 2.27
N LYS A 308 0.96 -8.60 2.05
CA LYS A 308 1.19 -9.56 0.98
C LYS A 308 1.83 -10.82 1.53
N LEU A 309 1.29 -11.98 1.20
CA LEU A 309 1.94 -13.27 1.50
C LEU A 309 2.98 -13.58 0.44
N ARG A 310 4.19 -13.93 0.85
CA ARG A 310 5.23 -14.45 -0.04
C ARG A 310 5.91 -15.64 0.60
N THR A 311 5.89 -16.77 -0.09
CA THR A 311 6.63 -17.98 0.29
C THR A 311 7.98 -17.99 -0.44
N LEU A 312 9.06 -18.15 0.29
CA LEU A 312 10.43 -18.16 -0.23
C LEU A 312 11.07 -19.50 0.05
N THR A 313 11.48 -20.24 -0.99
CA THR A 313 12.33 -21.42 -0.82
C THR A 313 13.78 -20.99 -0.95
N VAL A 314 14.60 -21.32 0.03
CA VAL A 314 16.03 -21.02 0.02
C VAL A 314 16.88 -22.26 -0.20
N ASP A 315 18.03 -22.08 -0.86
CA ASP A 315 19.06 -23.09 -1.01
C ASP A 315 19.87 -23.28 0.30
N GLU A 316 20.81 -24.21 0.31
CA GLU A 316 21.70 -24.51 1.44
C GLU A 316 22.54 -23.31 1.89
N LYS A 317 22.74 -22.33 1.01
CA LYS A 317 23.44 -21.06 1.30
C LYS A 317 22.51 -19.95 1.78
N GLY A 318 21.23 -20.25 2.00
CA GLY A 318 20.19 -19.29 2.40
C GLY A 318 19.81 -18.31 1.29
N THR A 319 20.07 -18.65 0.02
CA THR A 319 19.68 -17.81 -1.13
C THR A 319 18.32 -18.26 -1.64
N PRO A 320 17.33 -17.37 -1.80
CA PRO A 320 16.08 -17.71 -2.46
C PRO A 320 16.34 -18.34 -3.85
N THR A 321 15.65 -19.42 -4.14
CA THR A 321 15.79 -20.14 -5.42
C THR A 321 15.32 -19.29 -6.60
N GLN A 322 14.38 -18.37 -6.33
CA GLN A 322 13.80 -17.45 -7.33
C GLN A 322 13.80 -16.01 -6.82
N ASP A 323 13.75 -15.08 -7.76
CA ASP A 323 13.43 -13.68 -7.47
C ASP A 323 11.98 -13.55 -7.01
N MET A 324 11.64 -12.53 -6.23
CA MET A 324 10.29 -12.30 -5.74
C MET A 324 9.50 -11.43 -6.71
N SER A 325 8.48 -12.02 -7.34
CA SER A 325 7.67 -11.37 -8.39
C SER A 325 6.51 -10.57 -7.87
N PHE A 326 6.09 -9.59 -8.69
CA PHE A 326 4.91 -8.79 -8.48
C PHE A 326 3.89 -8.94 -9.62
N SER A 327 2.82 -8.14 -9.61
CA SER A 327 1.82 -8.16 -10.68
C SER A 327 2.44 -7.75 -12.02
N ALA A 328 1.94 -8.34 -13.10
CA ALA A 328 2.29 -7.85 -14.43
C ALA A 328 1.74 -6.43 -14.61
N PHE A 329 2.56 -5.54 -15.17
CA PHE A 329 2.12 -4.18 -15.45
C PHE A 329 1.54 -4.07 -16.87
N ASP A 330 0.57 -3.18 -17.02
CA ASP A 330 0.14 -2.68 -18.32
C ASP A 330 1.14 -1.64 -18.81
N PHE A 331 1.63 -1.79 -20.05
CA PHE A 331 2.64 -0.90 -20.62
C PHE A 331 2.14 0.54 -20.75
N ASP A 332 0.91 0.74 -21.24
CA ASP A 332 0.30 2.06 -21.36
C ASP A 332 -0.06 2.64 -20.00
N GLY A 333 -0.55 1.80 -19.08
CA GLY A 333 -0.84 2.17 -17.70
C GLY A 333 0.40 2.71 -16.99
N LEU A 334 1.54 2.01 -17.12
CA LEU A 334 2.80 2.44 -16.51
C LEU A 334 3.29 3.80 -17.05
N LEU A 335 3.05 4.11 -18.33
CA LEU A 335 3.37 5.43 -18.90
C LEU A 335 2.45 6.53 -18.37
N LYS A 336 1.17 6.22 -18.09
CA LYS A 336 0.20 7.18 -17.55
C LYS A 336 0.48 7.55 -16.09
N GLU A 337 1.24 6.75 -15.35
CA GLU A 337 1.62 7.08 -13.98
C GLU A 337 2.53 8.31 -13.98
N LYS A 338 2.13 9.41 -13.34
CA LYS A 338 2.96 10.64 -13.24
C LYS A 338 3.69 10.73 -11.91
N ASN A 339 3.07 10.26 -10.84
CA ASN A 339 3.60 10.34 -9.48
C ASN A 339 4.10 8.97 -9.03
N TRP A 340 5.33 8.94 -8.54
CA TRP A 340 5.94 7.75 -7.99
C TRP A 340 5.12 7.13 -6.85
N THR A 341 4.64 7.95 -5.91
CA THR A 341 3.88 7.50 -4.73
C THR A 341 2.44 7.08 -5.05
N GLU A 342 1.99 7.29 -6.28
CA GLU A 342 0.69 6.84 -6.78
C GLU A 342 0.84 5.67 -7.76
N SER A 343 2.08 5.22 -8.01
CA SER A 343 2.37 4.14 -8.96
C SER A 343 2.02 2.77 -8.39
N ILE A 344 1.69 1.83 -9.28
CA ILE A 344 1.47 0.43 -8.90
C ILE A 344 2.70 -0.18 -8.23
N VAL A 345 3.89 0.20 -8.69
CA VAL A 345 5.17 -0.27 -8.13
C VAL A 345 5.37 0.21 -6.71
N TYR A 346 4.99 1.46 -6.42
CA TYR A 346 5.04 1.98 -5.06
C TYR A 346 4.07 1.22 -4.14
N ASP A 347 2.82 1.08 -4.57
CA ASP A 347 1.79 0.37 -3.81
C ASP A 347 2.21 -1.09 -3.50
N GLU A 348 2.74 -1.82 -4.50
CA GLU A 348 3.06 -3.23 -4.35
C GLU A 348 4.40 -3.53 -3.68
N MET A 349 5.43 -2.71 -3.94
CA MET A 349 6.79 -3.00 -3.48
C MET A 349 7.24 -2.13 -2.30
N VAL A 350 6.66 -0.95 -2.13
CA VAL A 350 7.12 0.02 -1.13
C VAL A 350 6.14 0.22 0.00
N ASP A 351 4.86 0.34 -0.30
CA ASP A 351 3.80 0.57 0.70
C ASP A 351 3.26 -0.72 1.31
N SER A 352 3.52 -1.87 0.68
CA SER A 352 3.13 -3.18 1.20
C SER A 352 4.00 -3.65 2.36
N LYS A 353 3.37 -4.33 3.31
CA LYS A 353 3.99 -5.22 4.28
C LYS A 353 3.96 -6.66 3.76
N PHE A 354 4.98 -7.42 4.01
CA PHE A 354 5.09 -8.79 3.54
C PHE A 354 5.15 -9.76 4.71
N LEU A 355 4.23 -10.71 4.77
CA LEU A 355 4.42 -11.94 5.52
C LEU A 355 5.30 -12.85 4.68
N LEU A 356 6.59 -12.89 4.99
CA LEU A 356 7.56 -13.77 4.34
C LEU A 356 7.59 -15.11 5.08
N VAL A 357 7.21 -16.19 4.41
CA VAL A 357 7.28 -17.55 4.96
C VAL A 357 8.41 -18.29 4.25
N ILE A 358 9.43 -18.71 5.02
CA ILE A 358 10.67 -19.26 4.50
C ILE A 358 10.62 -20.79 4.57
N PHE A 359 10.91 -21.41 3.45
CA PHE A 359 11.12 -22.86 3.33
C PHE A 359 12.58 -23.14 3.00
N SER A 360 13.15 -24.19 3.59
CA SER A 360 14.52 -24.64 3.33
C SER A 360 14.61 -26.16 3.40
N LYS A 361 15.76 -26.73 3.05
CA LYS A 361 16.03 -28.14 3.31
C LYS A 361 16.62 -28.34 4.70
N ASN A 362 16.20 -29.42 5.38
CA ASN A 362 16.82 -29.89 6.62
C ASN A 362 18.08 -30.76 6.32
N ALA A 363 18.76 -31.23 7.34
CA ALA A 363 19.94 -32.08 7.22
C ALA A 363 19.69 -33.41 6.43
N LYS A 364 18.43 -33.83 6.33
CA LYS A 364 18.03 -35.02 5.55
C LYS A 364 17.64 -34.68 4.11
N GLY A 365 17.80 -33.44 3.67
CA GLY A 365 17.41 -32.98 2.33
C GLY A 365 15.92 -32.78 2.11
N GLN A 366 15.08 -32.93 3.17
CA GLN A 366 13.64 -32.76 3.11
C GLN A 366 13.30 -31.25 3.22
N GLU A 367 12.34 -30.80 2.43
CA GLU A 367 11.88 -29.42 2.50
C GLU A 367 11.02 -29.21 3.75
N ILE A 368 11.33 -28.17 4.53
CA ILE A 368 10.67 -27.81 5.78
C ILE A 368 10.18 -26.38 5.75
N LEU A 369 9.15 -26.06 6.54
CA LEU A 369 8.80 -24.68 6.91
C LEU A 369 9.83 -24.20 7.92
N ASN A 370 10.73 -23.31 7.49
CA ASN A 370 11.88 -22.89 8.31
C ASN A 370 11.55 -21.81 9.31
N ASN A 371 10.97 -20.72 8.86
CA ASN A 371 10.64 -19.55 9.68
C ASN A 371 9.66 -18.63 8.95
N ALA A 372 9.19 -17.60 9.64
CA ALA A 372 8.41 -16.50 9.05
C ALA A 372 8.80 -15.16 9.69
N LEU A 373 8.61 -14.08 8.93
CA LEU A 373 8.84 -12.72 9.43
C LEU A 373 7.93 -11.71 8.71
N ILE A 374 7.62 -10.62 9.39
CA ILE A 374 7.03 -9.46 8.76
C ILE A 374 8.16 -8.58 8.22
N TRP A 375 8.09 -8.28 6.92
CA TRP A 375 9.13 -7.53 6.23
C TRP A 375 8.54 -6.43 5.34
N TYR A 376 9.26 -5.36 5.19
CA TYR A 376 9.05 -4.31 4.22
C TYR A 376 10.39 -3.76 3.73
N ILE A 377 10.40 -3.15 2.55
CA ILE A 377 11.64 -2.65 1.98
C ILE A 377 12.27 -1.55 2.86
N PRO A 378 13.57 -1.62 3.23
CA PRO A 378 14.25 -0.57 3.97
C PRO A 378 14.21 0.78 3.25
N LYS A 379 14.06 1.88 4.00
CA LYS A 379 13.97 3.26 3.44
C LYS A 379 15.12 3.59 2.50
N LYS A 380 16.34 3.14 2.82
CA LYS A 380 17.56 3.37 2.01
C LYS A 380 17.48 2.76 0.60
N ASP A 381 16.65 1.73 0.42
CA ASP A 381 16.55 0.99 -0.83
C ASP A 381 15.36 1.41 -1.71
N VAL A 382 14.43 2.22 -1.18
CA VAL A 382 13.25 2.70 -1.90
C VAL A 382 13.61 3.46 -3.19
N ASN A 383 14.64 4.30 -3.13
CA ASN A 383 15.07 5.05 -4.32
C ASN A 383 15.61 4.13 -5.43
N LYS A 384 16.21 3.00 -5.09
CA LYS A 384 16.67 2.01 -6.07
C LYS A 384 15.51 1.38 -6.84
N VAL A 385 14.38 1.12 -6.16
CA VAL A 385 13.13 0.66 -6.83
C VAL A 385 12.54 1.77 -7.70
N LYS A 386 12.52 3.01 -7.21
CA LYS A 386 12.08 4.18 -7.97
C LYS A 386 12.86 4.37 -9.26
N ASP A 387 14.18 4.15 -9.24
CA ASP A 387 15.03 4.28 -10.42
C ASP A 387 14.73 3.19 -11.45
N VAL A 388 14.44 1.96 -11.02
CA VAL A 388 13.97 0.88 -11.92
C VAL A 388 12.63 1.24 -12.56
N TRP A 389 11.68 1.79 -11.79
CA TRP A 389 10.40 2.27 -12.32
C TRP A 389 10.58 3.39 -13.35
N LYS A 390 11.44 4.36 -13.07
CA LYS A 390 11.75 5.44 -14.04
C LYS A 390 12.34 4.90 -15.32
N GLU A 391 13.32 3.99 -15.22
CA GLU A 391 14.00 3.43 -16.39
C GLU A 391 13.04 2.54 -17.20
N ALA A 392 12.19 1.73 -16.56
CA ALA A 392 11.17 0.95 -17.25
C ALA A 392 10.23 1.85 -18.08
N ARG A 393 9.76 2.97 -17.51
CA ARG A 393 8.93 3.96 -18.21
C ARG A 393 9.68 4.63 -19.38
N LYS A 394 10.96 4.93 -19.18
CA LYS A 394 11.82 5.49 -20.24
C LYS A 394 11.98 4.52 -21.41
N VAL A 395 12.18 3.23 -21.12
CA VAL A 395 12.24 2.18 -22.15
C VAL A 395 10.95 2.13 -22.97
N ILE A 396 9.78 2.10 -22.30
CA ILE A 396 8.50 2.07 -23.03
C ILE A 396 8.30 3.35 -23.86
N LYS A 397 8.64 4.51 -23.31
CA LYS A 397 8.50 5.80 -23.99
C LYS A 397 9.41 5.92 -25.23
N ASN A 398 10.65 5.44 -25.14
CA ASN A 398 11.68 5.58 -26.17
C ASN A 398 11.68 4.42 -27.18
N GLY A 399 10.87 3.40 -26.97
CA GLY A 399 10.80 2.20 -27.78
C GLY A 399 11.42 0.98 -27.09
N ILE A 400 10.64 -0.08 -27.03
CA ILE A 400 11.08 -1.39 -26.55
C ILE A 400 11.93 -2.01 -27.66
N LYS A 401 13.05 -2.66 -27.30
CA LYS A 401 13.92 -3.39 -28.21
C LYS A 401 13.93 -4.86 -27.82
N LEU A 402 13.83 -5.74 -28.82
CA LEU A 402 13.92 -7.18 -28.69
C LEU A 402 15.16 -7.66 -29.45
N GLN A 403 16.25 -7.88 -28.74
CA GLN A 403 17.48 -8.40 -29.32
C GLN A 403 17.44 -9.90 -29.45
N GLN A 404 17.46 -10.42 -30.66
CA GLN A 404 17.57 -11.86 -30.97
C GLN A 404 18.94 -12.40 -30.54
N LYS A 405 18.96 -13.56 -29.92
CA LYS A 405 20.17 -14.27 -29.51
C LYS A 405 19.99 -15.78 -29.73
N LEU A 406 21.08 -16.47 -29.88
CA LEU A 406 21.11 -17.94 -29.89
C LEU A 406 21.14 -18.46 -28.46
N SER A 407 20.44 -19.55 -28.22
CA SER A 407 20.42 -20.30 -26.97
C SER A 407 20.07 -21.77 -27.24
N HIS A 408 20.21 -22.64 -26.25
CA HIS A 408 19.74 -24.00 -26.33
C HIS A 408 18.52 -24.19 -25.40
N ASN A 409 17.53 -24.93 -25.88
CA ASN A 409 16.41 -25.34 -25.02
C ASN A 409 16.81 -26.50 -24.10
N LYS A 410 15.88 -26.95 -23.25
CA LYS A 410 16.13 -28.08 -22.31
C LYS A 410 16.50 -29.41 -23.00
N ALA A 411 16.13 -29.57 -24.25
CA ALA A 411 16.44 -30.73 -25.06
C ALA A 411 17.77 -30.57 -25.85
N GLY A 412 18.54 -29.50 -25.60
CA GLY A 412 19.81 -29.21 -26.28
C GLY A 412 19.66 -28.69 -27.71
N ARG A 413 18.47 -28.43 -28.21
CA ARG A 413 18.26 -27.86 -29.57
C ARG A 413 18.55 -26.37 -29.58
N LEU A 414 19.22 -25.90 -30.63
CA LEU A 414 19.45 -24.49 -30.86
C LEU A 414 18.12 -23.77 -31.11
N ILE A 415 17.92 -22.62 -30.48
CA ILE A 415 16.70 -21.80 -30.59
C ILE A 415 17.05 -20.34 -30.57
N PHE A 416 16.15 -19.51 -31.12
CA PHE A 416 16.17 -18.05 -30.88
C PHE A 416 15.58 -17.74 -29.51
N VAL A 417 16.21 -16.83 -28.79
CA VAL A 417 15.67 -16.15 -27.61
C VAL A 417 15.74 -14.64 -27.82
N TYR A 418 14.73 -13.91 -27.30
CA TYR A 418 14.66 -12.47 -27.45
C TYR A 418 14.89 -11.79 -26.10
N LYS A 419 15.90 -10.93 -26.01
CA LYS A 419 16.20 -10.15 -24.80
C LYS A 419 15.71 -8.72 -24.95
N ASN A 420 14.85 -8.30 -24.05
CA ASN A 420 14.38 -6.91 -24.03
C ASN A 420 15.38 -5.98 -23.32
N ASN A 421 15.21 -4.67 -23.55
CA ASN A 421 16.03 -3.59 -22.99
C ASN A 421 15.54 -3.04 -21.65
N PHE A 422 14.59 -3.70 -20.94
CA PHE A 422 14.19 -3.32 -19.59
C PHE A 422 15.35 -3.45 -18.59
N PRO A 423 15.34 -2.66 -17.48
CA PRO A 423 16.39 -2.71 -16.46
C PRO A 423 16.49 -4.10 -15.82
N LYS A 424 17.66 -4.74 -15.94
CA LYS A 424 17.96 -6.06 -15.40
C LYS A 424 18.54 -5.96 -13.98
N SER A 425 18.80 -7.13 -13.32
CA SER A 425 19.21 -7.18 -11.92
C SER A 425 20.50 -6.40 -11.60
N ASN A 426 21.40 -6.26 -12.57
CA ASN A 426 22.63 -5.46 -12.44
C ASN A 426 22.40 -3.94 -12.38
N PHE A 427 21.22 -3.45 -12.79
CA PHE A 427 20.89 -2.03 -12.82
C PHE A 427 20.81 -1.43 -11.40
N SER A 428 20.03 -2.04 -10.50
CA SER A 428 19.87 -1.53 -9.14
C SER A 428 20.34 -2.48 -8.04
N LYS A 429 20.51 -3.77 -8.34
CA LYS A 429 20.80 -4.87 -7.40
C LYS A 429 19.73 -5.06 -6.31
N VAL A 430 18.62 -4.35 -6.36
CA VAL A 430 17.47 -4.44 -5.45
C VAL A 430 16.26 -4.95 -6.19
N ALA A 431 15.92 -4.29 -7.29
CA ALA A 431 14.78 -4.63 -8.13
C ALA A 431 15.16 -4.61 -9.61
N HIS A 432 14.36 -5.26 -10.43
CA HIS A 432 14.54 -5.30 -11.88
C HIS A 432 13.22 -5.64 -12.58
N VAL A 433 13.22 -5.61 -13.92
CA VAL A 433 12.08 -6.00 -14.75
C VAL A 433 12.42 -7.25 -15.55
N ARG A 434 11.52 -8.24 -15.54
CA ARG A 434 11.60 -9.44 -16.37
C ARG A 434 10.22 -10.03 -16.66
N ASN A 435 10.21 -11.03 -17.53
CA ASN A 435 8.98 -11.75 -17.89
C ASN A 435 8.26 -12.29 -16.65
N LYS A 436 6.93 -12.14 -16.63
CA LYS A 436 6.07 -12.76 -15.61
C LYS A 436 5.84 -14.25 -15.90
N ALA A 437 5.72 -14.60 -17.17
CA ALA A 437 5.48 -15.97 -17.62
C ALA A 437 6.76 -16.83 -17.62
N GLY A 438 6.60 -18.13 -17.40
CA GLY A 438 7.70 -19.10 -17.53
C GLY A 438 8.17 -19.28 -18.96
N GLU A 439 7.24 -19.19 -19.92
CA GLU A 439 7.51 -19.24 -21.36
C GLU A 439 7.27 -17.87 -21.98
N SER A 440 8.17 -17.46 -22.88
CA SER A 440 8.05 -16.19 -23.58
C SER A 440 7.21 -16.37 -24.83
N GLU A 441 6.35 -15.36 -25.11
CA GLU A 441 5.51 -15.29 -26.31
C GLU A 441 5.68 -13.93 -26.97
N TYR A 442 5.88 -13.93 -28.30
CA TYR A 442 6.13 -12.72 -29.09
C TYR A 442 5.33 -12.69 -30.41
N PHE A 443 4.49 -13.68 -30.70
CA PHE A 443 3.80 -13.82 -31.99
C PHE A 443 2.30 -13.58 -31.92
N CYS A 444 1.67 -13.81 -30.78
CA CYS A 444 0.25 -13.62 -30.59
C CYS A 444 -0.09 -13.15 -29.17
N GLU A 445 -1.28 -12.63 -28.98
CA GLU A 445 -1.81 -12.34 -27.65
C GLU A 445 -2.37 -13.60 -27.00
N ASN A 446 -1.98 -13.86 -25.75
CA ASN A 446 -2.48 -14.96 -24.94
C ASN A 446 -2.37 -14.65 -23.44
N ALA A 447 -2.54 -15.68 -22.59
CA ALA A 447 -2.40 -15.50 -21.12
C ALA A 447 -1.04 -14.93 -20.70
N ASN A 448 0.03 -15.17 -21.47
CA ASN A 448 1.42 -14.79 -21.14
C ASN A 448 1.91 -13.53 -21.87
N SER A 449 1.18 -13.03 -22.86
CA SER A 449 1.59 -11.93 -23.73
C SER A 449 0.49 -10.88 -23.88
N VAL A 450 0.87 -9.72 -24.39
CA VAL A 450 -0.04 -8.62 -24.72
C VAL A 450 0.39 -7.98 -26.04
N LYS A 451 -0.57 -7.39 -26.74
CA LYS A 451 -0.32 -6.54 -27.91
C LYS A 451 0.23 -5.19 -27.44
N LEU A 452 1.35 -4.74 -28.02
CA LEU A 452 1.93 -3.43 -27.76
C LEU A 452 1.22 -2.37 -28.61
N LYS A 453 0.97 -1.21 -28.03
CA LYS A 453 0.46 -0.03 -28.77
C LYS A 453 1.45 0.45 -29.83
N ASN A 454 2.73 0.48 -29.47
CA ASN A 454 3.84 0.77 -30.38
C ASN A 454 4.68 -0.51 -30.47
N PRO A 455 4.83 -1.12 -31.64
CA PRO A 455 5.61 -2.34 -31.81
C PRO A 455 7.06 -2.16 -31.32
N ALA A 456 7.61 -3.23 -30.75
CA ALA A 456 8.99 -3.26 -30.34
C ALA A 456 9.92 -3.34 -31.56
N GLU A 457 11.09 -2.70 -31.50
CA GLU A 457 12.15 -2.85 -32.49
C GLU A 457 12.79 -4.24 -32.34
N VAL A 458 12.64 -5.10 -33.35
CA VAL A 458 13.27 -6.42 -33.36
C VAL A 458 14.64 -6.33 -34.03
N ILE A 459 15.69 -6.57 -33.24
CA ILE A 459 17.10 -6.54 -33.71
C ILE A 459 17.52 -7.98 -33.92
N THR A 460 17.68 -8.37 -35.19
CA THR A 460 18.07 -9.73 -35.59
C THR A 460 19.57 -9.92 -35.59
N LEU A 461 20.01 -11.17 -35.54
CA LEU A 461 21.40 -11.55 -35.74
C LEU A 461 21.84 -11.27 -37.19
N LYS A 462 23.07 -10.87 -37.40
CA LYS A 462 23.65 -10.66 -38.73
C LYS A 462 23.81 -11.97 -39.51
N GLU A 463 24.16 -13.03 -38.82
CA GLU A 463 24.33 -14.38 -39.36
C GLU A 463 23.37 -15.33 -38.62
N ILE A 464 22.54 -16.04 -39.37
CA ILE A 464 21.57 -16.99 -38.87
C ILE A 464 22.07 -18.40 -39.21
N PRO A 465 22.21 -19.28 -38.21
CA PRO A 465 22.56 -20.70 -38.47
C PRO A 465 21.57 -21.34 -39.43
N GLU A 466 22.07 -22.23 -40.27
CA GLU A 466 21.30 -22.90 -41.33
C GLU A 466 20.02 -23.57 -40.79
N GLU A 467 20.13 -24.24 -39.64
CA GLU A 467 19.05 -24.95 -38.94
C GLU A 467 17.93 -24.03 -38.42
N LEU A 468 18.15 -22.73 -38.38
CA LEU A 468 17.16 -21.71 -37.88
C LEU A 468 16.69 -20.74 -38.95
N LYS A 469 17.10 -20.89 -40.21
CA LYS A 469 16.73 -19.97 -41.29
C LYS A 469 15.23 -19.85 -41.51
N ASP A 470 14.50 -20.95 -41.36
CA ASP A 470 13.04 -20.97 -41.55
C ASP A 470 12.25 -20.69 -40.26
N THR A 471 12.95 -20.36 -39.14
CA THR A 471 12.30 -20.05 -37.88
C THR A 471 11.66 -18.65 -37.95
N PRO A 472 10.36 -18.52 -37.68
CA PRO A 472 9.69 -17.22 -37.70
C PRO A 472 10.37 -16.18 -36.78
N ILE A 473 10.43 -14.93 -37.24
CA ILE A 473 10.89 -13.80 -36.47
C ILE A 473 9.68 -12.96 -36.05
N PRO A 474 9.54 -12.57 -34.77
CA PRO A 474 8.40 -11.77 -34.32
C PRO A 474 8.40 -10.38 -34.96
N THR A 475 7.19 -9.87 -35.23
CA THR A 475 7.01 -8.51 -35.80
C THR A 475 7.25 -7.40 -34.78
N GLY A 476 7.35 -7.76 -33.50
CA GLY A 476 7.41 -6.79 -32.39
C GLY A 476 6.06 -6.29 -31.90
N GLU A 477 4.95 -6.67 -32.53
CA GLU A 477 3.61 -6.26 -32.09
C GLU A 477 3.21 -6.89 -30.74
N TYR A 478 3.73 -8.06 -30.44
CA TYR A 478 3.40 -8.79 -29.22
C TYR A 478 4.62 -8.94 -28.32
N MET A 479 4.38 -8.87 -27.02
CA MET A 479 5.43 -9.02 -26.03
C MET A 479 4.94 -9.81 -24.82
N THR A 480 5.79 -10.67 -24.30
CA THR A 480 5.55 -11.36 -23.03
C THR A 480 5.29 -10.37 -21.92
N LYS A 481 4.27 -10.60 -21.10
CA LYS A 481 3.93 -9.77 -19.93
C LYS A 481 5.15 -9.59 -19.04
N GLN A 482 5.40 -8.36 -18.61
CA GLN A 482 6.53 -7.98 -17.77
C GLN A 482 6.04 -7.63 -16.37
N CYS A 483 6.88 -7.89 -15.36
CA CYS A 483 6.62 -7.41 -14.01
C CYS A 483 7.91 -6.98 -13.32
N PHE A 484 7.76 -6.26 -12.22
CA PHE A 484 8.86 -5.93 -11.33
C PHE A 484 9.16 -7.13 -10.42
N TRP A 485 10.42 -7.25 -10.01
CA TRP A 485 10.91 -8.33 -9.15
C TRP A 485 11.87 -7.75 -8.12
N PHE A 486 11.85 -8.23 -6.88
CA PHE A 486 13.01 -8.09 -6.00
C PHE A 486 14.05 -9.16 -6.34
N ASP A 487 15.31 -8.75 -6.43
CA ASP A 487 16.44 -9.62 -6.73
C ASP A 487 16.67 -10.62 -5.58
N LYS A 488 16.88 -11.90 -5.89
CA LYS A 488 17.06 -12.96 -4.90
C LYS A 488 18.30 -12.78 -4.02
N LYS A 489 19.39 -12.17 -4.54
CA LYS A 489 20.58 -11.87 -3.75
C LYS A 489 20.31 -10.74 -2.76
N TYR A 490 19.49 -9.76 -3.14
CA TYR A 490 18.98 -8.74 -2.26
C TYR A 490 18.11 -9.35 -1.16
N MET A 491 17.15 -10.21 -1.53
CA MET A 491 16.30 -10.90 -0.56
C MET A 491 17.08 -11.79 0.40
N LYS A 492 18.15 -12.49 -0.06
CA LYS A 492 19.08 -13.19 0.81
C LYS A 492 19.60 -12.33 1.96
N GLN A 493 20.01 -11.08 1.65
CA GLN A 493 20.52 -10.15 2.67
C GLN A 493 19.46 -9.73 3.68
N GLN A 494 18.20 -9.66 3.24
CA GLN A 494 17.08 -9.27 4.10
C GLN A 494 16.68 -10.38 5.09
N ILE A 495 16.75 -11.65 4.66
CA ILE A 495 16.26 -12.80 5.44
C ILE A 495 17.36 -13.60 6.17
N LYS A 496 18.64 -13.30 5.94
CA LYS A 496 19.77 -14.11 6.45
C LYS A 496 19.75 -14.41 7.96
N ASN A 497 19.27 -13.43 8.77
CA ASN A 497 19.24 -13.58 10.23
C ASN A 497 17.99 -14.35 10.72
N PHE A 498 17.08 -14.70 9.83
CA PHE A 498 15.82 -15.41 10.15
C PHE A 498 15.85 -16.89 9.72
N ILE A 499 16.86 -17.31 8.97
CA ILE A 499 17.00 -18.70 8.55
C ILE A 499 17.60 -19.49 9.72
N LYS A 500 16.90 -20.55 10.13
CA LYS A 500 17.33 -21.46 11.19
C LYS A 500 17.94 -22.72 10.58
N LEU A 501 18.94 -23.30 11.29
CA LEU A 501 19.46 -24.61 10.98
C LEU A 501 18.61 -25.65 11.71
N TYR A 502 18.10 -26.64 11.00
CA TYR A 502 17.29 -27.76 11.51
C TYR A 502 17.90 -29.11 11.14
#